data_2a449eae42e84db815af4db26bc6446e
#
_entry.id   2a449eae42e84db815af4db26bc6446e
#
_cell.length_a   1.000
_cell.length_b   1.000
_cell.length_c   1.000
_cell.angle_alpha   90.00
_cell.angle_beta   90.00
_cell.angle_gamma   90.00
#
_symmetry.space_group_name_H-M   'P 1'
#
loop_
_entity.id
_entity.type
_entity.pdbx_description
1 polymer ?
#
loop_
_entity_poly.entity_id
_entity_poly.type
_entity_poly.pdbx_seq_one_letter_code
_entity_poly.pdbx_strand_id
1 'polypeptide(L)' 'MQTLPLSEFRANASAMLDLVEQGQTVRIMRHGKPVADLVPVRAEADTAQA' A
#
# COMPACT_ATOMS: atom_id res chain seq x y z
N MET A 1 10.36 0.41 2.02
CA MET A 1 9.04 -0.14 2.32
C MET A 1 8.57 0.38 3.66
N GLN A 2 7.32 0.81 3.73
CA GLN A 2 6.70 1.25 4.97
C GLN A 2 5.88 0.12 5.55
N THR A 3 5.88 0.01 6.86
CA THR A 3 5.05 -0.96 7.56
C THR A 3 4.26 -0.23 8.62
N LEU A 4 2.95 -0.45 8.67
CA LEU A 4 2.12 0.22 9.65
C LEU A 4 0.89 -0.63 9.97
N PRO A 5 0.30 -0.45 11.16
CA PRO A 5 -0.90 -1.18 11.51
C PRO A 5 -2.10 -0.67 10.72
N LEU A 6 -3.10 -1.53 10.57
CA LEU A 6 -4.30 -1.19 9.81
C LEU A 6 -4.98 0.06 10.35
N SER A 7 -4.99 0.23 11.67
CA SER A 7 -5.62 1.41 12.26
C SER A 7 -4.94 2.71 11.80
N GLU A 8 -3.61 2.68 11.70
CA GLU A 8 -2.85 3.82 11.20
C GLU A 8 -3.18 4.08 9.73
N PHE A 9 -3.27 3.01 8.95
CA PHE A 9 -3.60 3.16 7.55
C PHE A 9 -4.98 3.80 7.37
N ARG A 10 -5.95 3.34 8.15
CA ARG A 10 -7.31 3.88 8.05
C ARG A 10 -7.34 5.37 8.40
N ALA A 11 -6.53 5.78 9.37
CA ALA A 11 -6.49 7.18 9.77
C ALA A 11 -5.76 8.05 8.75
N ASN A 12 -4.82 7.48 8.00
CA ASN A 12 -3.96 8.25 7.11
C ASN A 12 -3.94 7.69 5.69
N ALA A 13 -5.08 7.17 5.24
CA ALA A 13 -5.14 6.49 3.95
C ALA A 13 -4.63 7.36 2.79
N SER A 14 -5.06 8.62 2.75
CA SER A 14 -4.63 9.51 1.67
C SER A 14 -3.13 9.68 1.63
N ALA A 15 -2.52 9.91 2.80
CA ALA A 15 -1.07 10.09 2.86
C ALA A 15 -0.35 8.81 2.45
N MET A 16 -0.87 7.66 2.86
CA MET A 16 -0.24 6.39 2.51
C MET A 16 -0.35 6.12 1.01
N LEU A 17 -1.48 6.46 0.41
CA LEU A 17 -1.64 6.30 -1.03
C LEU A 17 -0.72 7.23 -1.80
N ASP A 18 -0.48 8.43 -1.26
CA ASP A 18 0.49 9.35 -1.87
C ASP A 18 1.88 8.72 -1.93
N LEU A 19 2.27 8.06 -0.84
CA LEU A 19 3.57 7.38 -0.81
C LEU A 19 3.63 6.27 -1.86
N VAL A 20 2.55 5.53 -2.00
CA VAL A 20 2.49 4.47 -3.00
C VAL A 20 2.63 5.06 -4.40
N GLU A 21 1.97 6.18 -4.66
CA GLU A 21 2.06 6.83 -5.96
C GLU A 21 3.48 7.31 -6.26
N GLN A 22 4.25 7.56 -5.23
CA GLN A 22 5.64 7.97 -5.39
C GLN A 22 6.58 6.79 -5.63
N GLY A 23 6.04 5.57 -5.62
CA GLY A 23 6.83 4.39 -5.88
C GLY A 23 7.17 3.59 -4.64
N GLN A 24 6.61 3.95 -3.49
CA GLN A 24 6.86 3.25 -2.24
C GLN A 24 5.89 2.09 -2.07
N THR A 25 6.32 1.08 -1.33
CA THR A 25 5.44 -0.02 -0.96
C THR A 25 5.04 0.16 0.50
N VAL A 26 3.76 -0.01 0.78
CA VAL A 26 3.24 0.11 2.14
C VAL A 26 2.66 -1.23 2.55
N ARG A 27 3.20 -1.80 3.63
CA ARG A 27 2.71 -3.06 4.16
C ARG A 27 1.78 -2.80 5.33
N ILE A 28 0.58 -3.34 5.26
CA ILE A 28 -0.43 -3.14 6.29
C ILE A 28 -0.45 -4.36 7.19
N MET A 29 -0.32 -4.12 8.49
CA MET A 29 -0.26 -5.17 9.50
C MET A 29 -1.54 -5.18 10.31
N ARG A 30 -1.92 -6.34 10.77
CA ARG A 30 -3.06 -6.50 11.65
C ARG A 30 -2.76 -7.62 12.62
N HIS A 31 -2.88 -7.33 13.92
CA HIS A 31 -2.60 -8.31 14.96
C HIS A 31 -1.19 -8.90 14.80
N GLY A 32 -0.25 -8.05 14.43
CA GLY A 32 1.13 -8.48 14.29
C GLY A 32 1.42 -9.28 13.04
N LYS A 33 0.47 -9.36 12.11
CA LYS A 33 0.65 -10.13 10.89
C LYS A 33 0.40 -9.25 9.67
N PRO A 34 1.15 -9.47 8.59
CA PRO A 34 0.89 -8.72 7.36
C PRO A 34 -0.40 -9.22 6.72
N VAL A 35 -1.27 -8.29 6.34
CA VAL A 35 -2.54 -8.64 5.71
C VAL A 35 -2.61 -8.13 4.27
N ALA A 36 -1.87 -7.08 3.94
CA ALA A 36 -1.91 -6.53 2.59
C ALA A 36 -0.68 -5.70 2.33
N ASP A 37 -0.31 -5.61 1.06
CA ASP A 37 0.76 -4.72 0.61
C ASP A 37 0.18 -3.81 -0.46
N LEU A 38 0.40 -2.51 -0.29
CA LEU A 38 0.02 -1.54 -1.30
C LEU A 38 1.23 -1.26 -2.17
N VAL A 39 1.07 -1.49 -3.46
CA VAL A 39 2.15 -1.28 -4.41
C VAL A 39 1.66 -0.38 -5.53
N PRO A 40 2.54 0.40 -6.15
CA PRO A 40 2.11 1.25 -7.25
C PRO A 40 1.70 0.43 -8.46
N VAL A 41 0.67 0.91 -9.12
CA VAL A 41 0.21 0.30 -10.37
C VAL A 41 1.10 0.79 -11.49
N ARG A 42 1.60 -0.14 -12.30
CA ARG A 42 2.41 0.19 -13.46
C ARG A 42 1.60 0.01 -14.72
N ALA A 43 1.93 0.78 -15.73
CA ALA A 43 1.22 0.71 -16.98
C ALA A 43 1.22 -0.71 -17.56
N GLU A 44 2.36 -1.37 -17.51
CA GLU A 44 2.45 -2.73 -18.04
C GLU A 44 1.59 -3.70 -17.25
N ALA A 45 1.62 -3.58 -15.93
CA ALA A 45 0.84 -4.45 -15.08
C ALA A 45 -0.64 -4.22 -15.31
N ASP A 46 -1.02 -2.97 -15.48
CA ASP A 46 -2.38 -2.59 -15.74
C ASP A 46 -2.86 -3.21 -17.03
N THR A 47 -2.05 -3.13 -18.04
CA THR A 47 -2.35 -3.72 -19.33
C THR A 47 -2.55 -5.21 -19.22
N ALA A 48 -1.71 -5.83 -18.44
CA ALA A 48 -1.78 -7.28 -18.29
C ALA A 48 -3.08 -7.72 -17.64
N GLN A 49 -3.68 -6.86 -16.87
CA GLN A 49 -4.95 -7.16 -16.22
C GLN A 49 -6.10 -7.25 -17.20
N ALA A 50 -6.00 -6.50 -18.24
CA ALA A 50 -7.05 -6.53 -19.24
C ALA A 50 -7.11 -7.86 -19.93
#